data_ad8c52ba9ed0a030dec2c049e3804448
#
_entry.id   ad8c52ba9ed0a030dec2c049e3804448
#
_cell.length_a   1.000
_cell.length_b   1.000
_cell.length_c   1.000
_cell.angle_alpha   90.00
_cell.angle_beta   90.00
_cell.angle_gamma   90.00
#
_symmetry.space_group_name_H-M   'P 1'
#
loop_
_entity.id
_entity.type
_entity.pdbx_description
1 polymer ?
#
loop_
_entity_poly.entity_id
_entity_poly.type
_entity_poly.pdbx_seq_one_letter_code
_entity_poly.pdbx_strand_id
1 'polypeptide(L)'
;MSNAQPTIYALDFDGVICDSAVETAITGWKAATFVWPDMKGTIPDETQIEQFRILRPALETGYEAMLFMRLIQQGESVTSIQANFANFVKELGPNTALLKKIFGETRDQWIERARDEWIAMNPLFEGVAEKLQQLGGQPWYIVTTKQERFVEKILEAGQVELPIDIYGLDRKMTKQAVLLELLEKHGQQTIRLIEDRLPTLEGVLGNKQLSAIDMQLVDWGYNTEQDRKSARAKGIKVIGLSEFLQ
;
A
#
# COMPACT_ATOMS: atom_id res chain seq x y z
N MET A 1 -3.55 26.42 -28.46
CA MET A 1 -2.90 25.51 -27.52
C MET A 1 -3.83 25.42 -26.30
N SER A 2 -4.41 24.26 -26.06
CA SER A 2 -5.32 24.06 -24.90
C SER A 2 -4.52 24.26 -23.62
N ASN A 3 -4.87 25.29 -22.81
CA ASN A 3 -4.37 25.48 -21.46
C ASN A 3 -4.99 24.44 -20.54
N ALA A 4 -4.74 23.16 -20.78
CA ALA A 4 -5.09 22.13 -19.80
C ALA A 4 -4.25 22.41 -18.55
N GLN A 5 -4.90 22.67 -17.43
CA GLN A 5 -4.21 22.82 -16.16
C GLN A 5 -3.49 21.49 -15.82
N PRO A 6 -2.29 21.55 -15.22
CA PRO A 6 -1.55 20.34 -14.89
C PRO A 6 -2.36 19.46 -13.94
N THR A 7 -2.31 18.16 -14.19
CA THR A 7 -2.91 17.18 -13.31
C THR A 7 -2.09 17.04 -12.01
N ILE A 8 -2.77 17.04 -10.87
CA ILE A 8 -2.18 16.74 -9.57
C ILE A 8 -2.26 15.24 -9.33
N TYR A 9 -1.14 14.60 -9.09
CA TYR A 9 -1.13 13.17 -8.79
C TYR A 9 -1.21 12.92 -7.28
N ALA A 10 -2.16 12.09 -6.86
CA ALA A 10 -2.26 11.50 -5.53
C ALA A 10 -2.04 10.00 -5.69
N LEU A 11 -0.87 9.51 -5.31
CA LEU A 11 -0.44 8.13 -5.56
C LEU A 11 -0.46 7.33 -4.25
N ASP A 12 -1.05 6.13 -4.28
CA ASP A 12 -0.71 5.17 -3.23
C ASP A 12 0.73 4.71 -3.39
N PHE A 13 1.29 4.11 -2.37
CA PHE A 13 2.69 3.68 -2.36
C PHE A 13 2.84 2.18 -2.58
N ASP A 14 2.32 1.37 -1.65
CA ASP A 14 2.43 -0.09 -1.71
C ASP A 14 1.49 -0.66 -2.79
N GLY A 15 2.03 -1.31 -3.80
CA GLY A 15 1.25 -1.83 -4.93
C GLY A 15 1.05 -0.84 -6.09
N VAL A 16 1.46 0.42 -5.93
CA VAL A 16 1.45 1.43 -7.01
C VAL A 16 2.87 1.85 -7.39
N ILE A 17 3.65 2.29 -6.41
CA ILE A 17 5.04 2.74 -6.59
C ILE A 17 6.02 1.61 -6.27
N CYS A 18 5.75 0.85 -5.22
CA CYS A 18 6.65 -0.13 -4.63
C CYS A 18 6.01 -1.51 -4.51
N ASP A 19 6.71 -2.58 -4.94
CA ASP A 19 6.35 -3.97 -4.60
C ASP A 19 6.91 -4.34 -3.23
N SER A 20 6.17 -4.06 -2.19
CA SER A 20 6.52 -4.34 -0.81
C SER A 20 5.95 -5.66 -0.27
N ALA A 21 5.41 -6.54 -1.11
CA ALA A 21 4.73 -7.75 -0.65
C ALA A 21 5.65 -8.66 0.16
N VAL A 22 6.87 -8.89 -0.34
CA VAL A 22 7.87 -9.76 0.34
C VAL A 22 8.32 -9.14 1.66
N GLU A 23 8.66 -7.85 1.65
CA GLU A 23 9.02 -7.13 2.87
C GLU A 23 7.93 -7.23 3.93
N THR A 24 6.68 -6.98 3.52
CA THR A 24 5.53 -7.02 4.42
C THR A 24 5.31 -8.40 5.03
N ALA A 25 5.49 -9.48 4.24
CA ALA A 25 5.44 -10.86 4.73
C ALA A 25 6.54 -11.14 5.77
N ILE A 26 7.80 -10.79 5.44
CA ILE A 26 8.96 -11.03 6.31
C ILE A 26 8.85 -10.19 7.59
N THR A 27 8.45 -8.92 7.50
CA THR A 27 8.19 -8.08 8.68
C THR A 27 7.06 -8.68 9.52
N GLY A 28 5.97 -9.12 8.88
CA GLY A 28 4.86 -9.79 9.55
C GLY A 28 5.32 -11.02 10.32
N TRP A 29 6.14 -11.87 9.71
CA TRP A 29 6.70 -13.04 10.38
C TRP A 29 7.61 -12.65 11.54
N LYS A 30 8.60 -11.78 11.30
CA LYS A 30 9.51 -11.30 12.35
C LYS A 30 8.73 -10.71 13.53
N ALA A 31 7.75 -9.85 13.27
CA ALA A 31 6.91 -9.24 14.28
C ALA A 31 6.04 -10.29 15.02
N ALA A 32 5.51 -11.28 14.30
CA ALA A 32 4.73 -12.37 14.88
C ALA A 32 5.52 -13.19 15.92
N THR A 33 6.84 -13.34 15.74
CA THR A 33 7.69 -14.04 16.70
C THR A 33 7.74 -13.41 18.10
N PHE A 34 7.42 -12.11 18.21
CA PHE A 34 7.32 -11.41 19.49
C PHE A 34 5.99 -11.66 20.19
N VAL A 35 4.96 -12.04 19.44
CA VAL A 35 3.60 -12.23 19.94
C VAL A 35 3.30 -13.71 20.21
N TRP A 36 3.74 -14.58 19.31
CA TRP A 36 3.50 -16.03 19.38
C TRP A 36 4.81 -16.79 19.63
N PRO A 37 4.99 -17.33 20.86
CA PRO A 37 6.27 -17.95 21.28
C PRO A 37 6.69 -19.14 20.43
N ASP A 38 5.75 -19.89 19.87
CA ASP A 38 6.01 -21.05 19.00
C ASP A 38 6.54 -20.66 17.59
N MET A 39 6.46 -19.39 17.23
CA MET A 39 7.12 -18.85 16.03
C MET A 39 8.57 -18.42 16.29
N LYS A 40 9.00 -18.36 17.53
CA LYS A 40 10.34 -17.87 17.89
C LYS A 40 11.44 -18.73 17.27
N GLY A 41 12.38 -18.07 16.57
CA GLY A 41 13.51 -18.74 15.91
C GLY A 41 13.15 -19.40 14.57
N THR A 42 11.92 -19.24 14.09
CA THR A 42 11.52 -19.68 12.75
C THR A 42 11.70 -18.56 11.72
N ILE A 43 11.78 -18.94 10.45
CA ILE A 43 11.79 -18.06 9.28
C ILE A 43 10.80 -18.60 8.25
N PRO A 44 10.12 -17.75 7.46
CA PRO A 44 9.23 -18.23 6.42
C PRO A 44 10.03 -18.84 5.26
N ASP A 45 9.49 -19.91 4.67
CA ASP A 45 10.00 -20.46 3.42
C ASP A 45 9.36 -19.77 2.18
N GLU A 46 9.85 -20.10 0.99
CA GLU A 46 9.35 -19.54 -0.27
C GLU A 46 7.86 -19.82 -0.48
N THR A 47 7.40 -21.02 -0.12
CA THR A 47 5.97 -21.40 -0.25
C THR A 47 5.09 -20.51 0.61
N GLN A 48 5.51 -20.21 1.83
CA GLN A 48 4.79 -19.36 2.77
C GLN A 48 4.77 -17.90 2.29
N ILE A 49 5.85 -17.43 1.68
CA ILE A 49 5.89 -16.10 1.04
C ILE A 49 4.93 -16.04 -0.15
N GLU A 50 4.90 -17.06 -1.01
CA GLU A 50 3.95 -17.11 -2.13
C GLU A 50 2.50 -17.18 -1.67
N GLN A 51 2.19 -17.93 -0.60
CA GLN A 51 0.86 -17.93 0.01
C GLN A 51 0.48 -16.52 0.48
N PHE A 52 1.40 -15.79 1.10
CA PHE A 52 1.18 -14.41 1.50
C PHE A 52 0.91 -13.50 0.28
N ARG A 53 1.65 -13.64 -0.82
CA ARG A 53 1.42 -12.85 -2.05
C ARG A 53 -0.01 -13.02 -2.56
N ILE A 54 -0.55 -14.24 -2.53
CA ILE A 54 -1.95 -14.51 -2.92
C ILE A 54 -2.94 -13.83 -1.95
N LEU A 55 -2.59 -13.74 -0.66
CA LEU A 55 -3.42 -13.11 0.37
C LEU A 55 -3.28 -11.58 0.40
N ARG A 56 -2.22 -11.03 -0.18
CA ARG A 56 -1.87 -9.60 -0.11
C ARG A 56 -3.03 -8.66 -0.50
N PRO A 57 -3.88 -8.97 -1.50
CA PRO A 57 -5.04 -8.14 -1.84
C PRO A 57 -6.04 -7.92 -0.69
N ALA A 58 -6.13 -8.86 0.25
CA ALA A 58 -7.03 -8.75 1.41
C ALA A 58 -6.44 -7.92 2.57
N LEU A 59 -5.14 -7.61 2.53
CA LEU A 59 -4.46 -6.87 3.59
C LEU A 59 -4.75 -5.36 3.46
N GLU A 60 -5.21 -4.74 4.54
CA GLU A 60 -5.48 -3.31 4.60
C GLU A 60 -4.35 -2.53 5.29
N THR A 61 -3.86 -3.04 6.41
CA THR A 61 -2.80 -2.41 7.19
C THR A 61 -1.69 -3.41 7.49
N GLY A 62 -0.44 -2.91 7.54
CA GLY A 62 0.74 -3.78 7.65
C GLY A 62 0.73 -4.78 8.80
N TYR A 63 0.17 -4.43 9.98
CA TYR A 63 0.14 -5.34 11.13
C TYR A 63 -0.69 -6.62 10.88
N GLU A 64 -1.64 -6.59 9.96
CA GLU A 64 -2.43 -7.76 9.58
C GLU A 64 -1.57 -8.86 8.95
N ALA A 65 -0.41 -8.48 8.39
CA ALA A 65 0.56 -9.45 7.90
C ALA A 65 1.07 -10.39 9.00
N MET A 66 1.11 -9.92 10.26
CA MET A 66 1.47 -10.78 11.40
C MET A 66 0.48 -11.95 11.54
N LEU A 67 -0.81 -11.65 11.36
CA LEU A 67 -1.87 -12.66 11.43
C LEU A 67 -1.84 -13.60 10.23
N PHE A 68 -1.68 -13.06 9.01
CA PHE A 68 -1.53 -13.91 7.83
C PHE A 68 -0.37 -14.89 7.97
N MET A 69 0.81 -14.41 8.37
CA MET A 69 1.98 -15.26 8.53
C MET A 69 1.80 -16.26 9.67
N ARG A 70 1.07 -15.89 10.74
CA ARG A 70 0.70 -16.81 11.82
C ARG A 70 -0.20 -17.94 11.32
N LEU A 71 -1.24 -17.63 10.58
CA LEU A 71 -2.18 -18.63 10.05
C LEU A 71 -1.51 -19.55 9.02
N ILE A 72 -0.67 -18.98 8.16
CA ILE A 72 0.15 -19.75 7.21
C ILE A 72 1.08 -20.71 7.95
N GLN A 73 1.75 -20.24 8.99
CA GLN A 73 2.63 -21.09 9.82
C GLN A 73 1.87 -22.22 10.52
N GLN A 74 0.62 -22.01 10.88
CA GLN A 74 -0.26 -23.03 11.44
C GLN A 74 -0.78 -24.05 10.42
N GLY A 75 -0.49 -23.86 9.13
CA GLY A 75 -0.92 -24.72 8.03
C GLY A 75 -2.33 -24.43 7.54
N GLU A 76 -2.91 -23.26 7.89
CA GLU A 76 -4.18 -22.85 7.31
C GLU A 76 -4.05 -22.64 5.80
N SER A 77 -5.03 -23.12 5.05
CA SER A 77 -5.04 -22.92 3.61
C SER A 77 -5.37 -21.45 3.23
N VAL A 78 -4.81 -20.99 2.11
CA VAL A 78 -5.11 -19.66 1.55
C VAL A 78 -6.62 -19.43 1.45
N THR A 79 -7.38 -20.43 0.97
CA THR A 79 -8.84 -20.35 0.84
C THR A 79 -9.53 -20.17 2.20
N SER A 80 -9.08 -20.91 3.24
CA SER A 80 -9.60 -20.79 4.60
C SER A 80 -9.34 -19.38 5.16
N ILE A 81 -8.12 -18.88 4.97
CA ILE A 81 -7.73 -17.54 5.43
C ILE A 81 -8.57 -16.48 4.72
N GLN A 82 -8.70 -16.53 3.40
CA GLN A 82 -9.50 -15.55 2.64
C GLN A 82 -10.98 -15.54 3.10
N ALA A 83 -11.57 -16.70 3.31
CA ALA A 83 -12.97 -16.81 3.71
C ALA A 83 -13.24 -16.29 5.12
N ASN A 84 -12.27 -16.38 6.04
CA ASN A 84 -12.47 -16.15 7.46
C ASN A 84 -11.64 -14.98 8.02
N PHE A 85 -10.88 -14.26 7.21
CA PHE A 85 -9.91 -13.28 7.68
C PHE A 85 -10.51 -12.21 8.61
N ALA A 86 -11.69 -11.68 8.26
CA ALA A 86 -12.38 -10.71 9.09
C ALA A 86 -12.70 -11.24 10.50
N ASN A 87 -13.01 -12.54 10.63
CA ASN A 87 -13.24 -13.17 11.92
C ASN A 87 -11.93 -13.32 12.70
N PHE A 88 -10.84 -13.77 12.04
CA PHE A 88 -9.51 -13.86 12.67
C PHE A 88 -9.03 -12.50 13.17
N VAL A 89 -9.20 -11.44 12.38
CA VAL A 89 -8.86 -10.06 12.81
C VAL A 89 -9.69 -9.64 14.01
N LYS A 90 -10.98 -9.96 14.03
CA LYS A 90 -11.88 -9.64 15.14
C LYS A 90 -11.48 -10.37 16.42
N GLU A 91 -11.01 -11.61 16.33
CA GLU A 91 -10.53 -12.40 17.47
C GLU A 91 -9.25 -11.84 18.09
N LEU A 92 -8.41 -11.13 17.30
CA LEU A 92 -7.26 -10.40 17.84
C LEU A 92 -7.64 -9.25 18.78
N GLY A 93 -8.88 -8.72 18.61
CA GLY A 93 -9.53 -7.80 19.54
C GLY A 93 -8.72 -6.57 19.94
N PRO A 94 -8.61 -6.28 21.26
CA PRO A 94 -8.05 -5.02 21.78
C PRO A 94 -6.54 -4.83 21.53
N ASN A 95 -5.85 -5.83 21.01
CA ASN A 95 -4.39 -5.78 20.80
C ASN A 95 -3.94 -5.07 19.52
N THR A 96 -4.86 -4.56 18.69
CA THR A 96 -4.54 -3.93 17.41
C THR A 96 -3.49 -2.81 17.51
N ALA A 97 -3.61 -1.94 18.52
CA ALA A 97 -2.65 -0.85 18.73
C ALA A 97 -1.23 -1.37 19.05
N LEU A 98 -1.15 -2.43 19.85
CA LEU A 98 0.11 -3.10 20.16
C LEU A 98 0.71 -3.77 18.93
N LEU A 99 -0.10 -4.47 18.14
CA LEU A 99 0.35 -5.11 16.90
C LEU A 99 0.88 -4.10 15.89
N LYS A 100 0.21 -2.95 15.72
CA LYS A 100 0.70 -1.84 14.88
C LYS A 100 2.06 -1.32 15.35
N LYS A 101 2.21 -1.16 16.67
CA LYS A 101 3.48 -0.72 17.28
C LYS A 101 4.59 -1.74 17.01
N ILE A 102 4.37 -3.02 17.35
CA ILE A 102 5.37 -4.09 17.16
C ILE A 102 5.78 -4.19 15.69
N PHE A 103 4.82 -4.12 14.77
CA PHE A 103 5.09 -4.18 13.33
C PHE A 103 6.00 -3.03 12.86
N GLY A 104 5.72 -1.79 13.29
CA GLY A 104 6.55 -0.63 12.98
C GLY A 104 7.95 -0.71 13.59
N GLU A 105 8.04 -1.08 14.88
CA GLU A 105 9.33 -1.24 15.58
C GLU A 105 10.18 -2.37 14.97
N THR A 106 9.55 -3.43 14.47
CA THR A 106 10.26 -4.52 13.78
C THR A 106 10.92 -4.02 12.49
N ARG A 107 10.25 -3.17 11.70
CA ARG A 107 10.84 -2.51 10.54
C ARG A 107 11.99 -1.59 10.93
N ASP A 108 11.80 -0.75 11.93
CA ASP A 108 12.84 0.16 12.40
C ASP A 108 14.10 -0.61 12.82
N GLN A 109 13.95 -1.69 13.58
CA GLN A 109 15.06 -2.55 14.00
C GLN A 109 15.72 -3.27 12.81
N TRP A 110 14.94 -3.70 11.81
CA TRP A 110 15.52 -4.32 10.61
C TRP A 110 16.34 -3.32 9.81
N ILE A 111 15.81 -2.12 9.61
CA ILE A 111 16.52 -1.03 8.90
C ILE A 111 17.81 -0.65 9.64
N GLU A 112 17.77 -0.55 10.97
CA GLU A 112 18.94 -0.21 11.78
C GLU A 112 20.06 -1.26 11.64
N ARG A 113 19.69 -2.54 11.55
CA ARG A 113 20.65 -3.66 11.48
C ARG A 113 21.11 -3.99 10.07
N ALA A 114 20.25 -3.85 9.08
CA ALA A 114 20.46 -4.31 7.71
C ALA A 114 19.65 -3.48 6.71
N ARG A 115 19.92 -2.17 6.62
CA ARG A 115 19.18 -1.23 5.76
C ARG A 115 19.10 -1.71 4.31
N ASP A 116 20.22 -2.13 3.74
CA ASP A 116 20.28 -2.51 2.33
C ASP A 116 19.50 -3.79 2.04
N GLU A 117 19.48 -4.74 2.97
CA GLU A 117 18.61 -5.93 2.89
C GLU A 117 17.13 -5.53 2.88
N TRP A 118 16.73 -4.64 3.80
CA TRP A 118 15.36 -4.15 3.86
C TRP A 118 14.95 -3.38 2.61
N ILE A 119 15.82 -2.52 2.09
CA ILE A 119 15.59 -1.79 0.83
C ILE A 119 15.43 -2.75 -0.35
N ALA A 120 16.28 -3.79 -0.46
CA ALA A 120 16.19 -4.77 -1.52
C ALA A 120 14.84 -5.55 -1.55
N MET A 121 14.14 -5.60 -0.40
CA MET A 121 12.81 -6.20 -0.30
C MET A 121 11.66 -5.24 -0.64
N ASN A 122 11.98 -3.99 -1.01
CA ASN A 122 11.04 -2.95 -1.39
C ASN A 122 11.37 -2.38 -2.79
N PRO A 123 11.45 -3.19 -3.84
CA PRO A 123 11.75 -2.67 -5.17
C PRO A 123 10.64 -1.74 -5.65
N LEU A 124 11.01 -0.65 -6.31
CA LEU A 124 10.06 0.12 -7.09
C LEU A 124 9.65 -0.69 -8.33
N PHE A 125 8.39 -0.56 -8.77
CA PHE A 125 7.99 -1.17 -10.03
C PHE A 125 8.80 -0.61 -11.20
N GLU A 126 9.06 -1.46 -12.20
CA GLU A 126 9.90 -1.10 -13.34
C GLU A 126 9.41 0.17 -14.04
N GLY A 127 10.31 1.13 -14.26
CA GLY A 127 10.04 2.41 -14.90
C GLY A 127 9.32 3.45 -14.02
N VAL A 128 8.88 3.10 -12.81
CA VAL A 128 8.16 4.04 -11.94
C VAL A 128 9.07 5.13 -11.40
N ALA A 129 10.34 4.83 -11.09
CA ALA A 129 11.29 5.86 -10.65
C ALA A 129 11.46 6.95 -11.72
N GLU A 130 11.66 6.55 -12.96
CA GLU A 130 11.81 7.45 -14.12
C GLU A 130 10.52 8.25 -14.36
N LYS A 131 9.36 7.62 -14.21
CA LYS A 131 8.08 8.31 -14.34
C LYS A 131 7.91 9.41 -13.29
N LEU A 132 8.24 9.11 -12.03
CA LEU A 132 8.15 10.09 -10.95
C LEU A 132 9.13 11.26 -11.16
N GLN A 133 10.34 11.00 -11.66
CA GLN A 133 11.28 12.04 -12.06
C GLN A 133 10.74 12.91 -13.20
N GLN A 134 10.04 12.32 -14.20
CA GLN A 134 9.42 13.03 -15.31
C GLN A 134 8.24 13.91 -14.89
N LEU A 135 7.60 13.62 -13.75
CA LEU A 135 6.59 14.53 -13.19
C LEU A 135 7.17 15.91 -12.86
N GLY A 136 8.50 16.03 -12.84
CA GLY A 136 9.36 17.16 -12.58
C GLY A 136 8.71 18.54 -12.65
N GLY A 137 8.48 19.14 -11.47
CA GLY A 137 7.79 20.41 -11.33
C GLY A 137 6.26 20.35 -11.37
N GLN A 138 5.64 19.21 -11.70
CA GLN A 138 4.20 19.00 -11.47
C GLN A 138 3.98 18.60 -10.00
N PRO A 139 2.95 19.15 -9.33
CA PRO A 139 2.65 18.75 -7.96
C PRO A 139 2.18 17.31 -7.91
N TRP A 140 2.82 16.50 -7.07
CA TRP A 140 2.40 15.15 -6.77
C TRP A 140 2.53 14.84 -5.29
N TYR A 141 1.72 13.94 -4.82
CA TYR A 141 1.57 13.56 -3.42
C TYR A 141 1.55 12.04 -3.27
N ILE A 142 2.02 11.53 -2.15
CA ILE A 142 1.80 10.15 -1.74
C ILE A 142 0.71 10.14 -0.67
N VAL A 143 -0.28 9.25 -0.86
CA VAL A 143 -1.42 9.07 0.05
C VAL A 143 -1.53 7.59 0.40
N THR A 144 -0.91 7.18 1.51
CA THR A 144 -0.68 5.77 1.83
C THR A 144 -1.03 5.41 3.27
N THR A 145 -1.19 4.12 3.55
CA THR A 145 -1.27 3.56 4.91
C THR A 145 0.11 3.15 5.46
N LYS A 146 1.19 3.33 4.69
CA LYS A 146 2.57 3.15 5.16
C LYS A 146 3.03 4.36 5.96
N GLN A 147 3.91 4.18 6.94
CA GLN A 147 4.48 5.28 7.71
C GLN A 147 5.48 6.07 6.84
N GLU A 148 5.43 7.41 6.93
CA GLU A 148 6.15 8.34 6.07
C GLU A 148 7.65 8.04 6.02
N ARG A 149 8.27 7.81 7.18
CA ARG A 149 9.71 7.53 7.29
C ARG A 149 10.18 6.30 6.49
N PHE A 150 9.30 5.33 6.24
CA PHE A 150 9.63 4.17 5.41
C PHE A 150 9.52 4.50 3.92
N VAL A 151 8.52 5.29 3.55
CA VAL A 151 8.37 5.80 2.18
C VAL A 151 9.60 6.62 1.78
N GLU A 152 10.00 7.58 2.61
CA GLU A 152 11.17 8.44 2.38
C GLU A 152 12.44 7.62 2.14
N LYS A 153 12.70 6.61 2.98
CA LYS A 153 13.89 5.75 2.84
C LYS A 153 13.90 4.95 1.54
N ILE A 154 12.75 4.48 1.07
CA ILE A 154 12.64 3.72 -0.17
C ILE A 154 12.82 4.66 -1.37
N LEU A 155 12.18 5.83 -1.37
CA LEU A 155 12.36 6.82 -2.44
C LEU A 155 13.80 7.32 -2.52
N GLU A 156 14.43 7.62 -1.37
CA GLU A 156 15.85 7.99 -1.30
C GLU A 156 16.75 6.91 -1.93
N ALA A 157 16.54 5.64 -1.57
CA ALA A 157 17.30 4.53 -2.14
C ALA A 157 17.06 4.34 -3.64
N GLY A 158 15.83 4.60 -4.12
CA GLY A 158 15.46 4.59 -5.53
C GLY A 158 15.89 5.85 -6.29
N GLN A 159 16.58 6.80 -5.63
CA GLN A 159 17.00 8.08 -6.20
C GLN A 159 15.82 8.90 -6.77
N VAL A 160 14.64 8.78 -6.18
CA VAL A 160 13.44 9.54 -6.54
C VAL A 160 13.33 10.77 -5.64
N GLU A 161 13.12 11.94 -6.26
CA GLU A 161 12.82 13.16 -5.51
C GLU A 161 11.55 13.01 -4.70
N LEU A 162 11.54 13.57 -3.48
CA LEU A 162 10.35 13.50 -2.63
C LEU A 162 9.18 14.28 -3.25
N PRO A 163 7.95 13.81 -3.05
CA PRO A 163 6.74 14.55 -3.43
C PRO A 163 6.63 15.87 -2.63
N ILE A 164 5.63 16.68 -2.98
CA ILE A 164 5.31 17.89 -2.19
C ILE A 164 5.01 17.52 -0.73
N ASP A 165 4.27 16.42 -0.53
CA ASP A 165 3.99 15.88 0.81
C ASP A 165 3.68 14.38 0.74
N ILE A 166 3.89 13.71 1.88
CA ILE A 166 3.55 12.30 2.11
C ILE A 166 2.50 12.24 3.21
N TYR A 167 1.29 11.88 2.84
CA TYR A 167 0.19 11.63 3.77
C TYR A 167 0.17 10.14 4.12
N GLY A 168 0.95 9.77 5.11
CA GLY A 168 1.07 8.40 5.58
C GLY A 168 0.31 8.12 6.87
N LEU A 169 0.59 6.96 7.45
CA LEU A 169 -0.11 6.46 8.63
C LEU A 169 0.01 7.38 9.85
N ASP A 170 1.17 8.04 10.02
CA ASP A 170 1.44 8.85 11.21
C ASP A 170 0.62 10.15 11.23
N ARG A 171 0.11 10.61 10.07
CA ARG A 171 -0.83 11.74 9.95
C ARG A 171 -2.21 11.45 10.55
N LYS A 172 -2.58 10.17 10.73
CA LYS A 172 -3.89 9.74 11.25
C LYS A 172 -5.09 10.28 10.46
N MET A 173 -4.89 10.56 9.18
CA MET A 173 -5.93 10.99 8.25
C MET A 173 -6.41 9.82 7.39
N THR A 174 -7.69 9.81 7.05
CA THR A 174 -8.19 8.89 6.03
C THR A 174 -7.82 9.39 4.64
N LYS A 175 -7.66 8.49 3.65
CA LYS A 175 -7.40 8.91 2.26
C LYS A 175 -8.47 9.89 1.74
N GLN A 176 -9.73 9.72 2.13
CA GLN A 176 -10.80 10.66 1.76
C GLN A 176 -10.57 12.06 2.36
N ALA A 177 -10.15 12.16 3.62
CA ALA A 177 -9.85 13.45 4.25
C ALA A 177 -8.68 14.15 3.56
N VAL A 178 -7.64 13.40 3.19
CA VAL A 178 -6.52 13.92 2.41
C VAL A 178 -6.98 14.43 1.04
N LEU A 179 -7.81 13.68 0.33
CA LEU A 179 -8.32 14.11 -0.99
C LEU A 179 -9.17 15.36 -0.90
N LEU A 180 -9.96 15.54 0.16
CA LEU A 180 -10.71 16.79 0.41
C LEU A 180 -9.76 17.97 0.63
N GLU A 181 -8.70 17.79 1.43
CA GLU A 181 -7.67 18.80 1.62
C GLU A 181 -6.97 19.18 0.30
N LEU A 182 -6.64 18.18 -0.53
CA LEU A 182 -6.03 18.42 -1.83
C LEU A 182 -6.97 19.16 -2.79
N LEU A 183 -8.28 18.85 -2.79
CA LEU A 183 -9.27 19.59 -3.57
C LEU A 183 -9.37 21.06 -3.12
N GLU A 184 -9.34 21.32 -1.81
CA GLU A 184 -9.32 22.68 -1.27
C GLU A 184 -8.03 23.44 -1.66
N LYS A 185 -6.88 22.76 -1.56
CA LYS A 185 -5.56 23.34 -1.86
C LYS A 185 -5.36 23.67 -3.34
N HIS A 186 -5.85 22.83 -4.24
CA HIS A 186 -5.60 22.92 -5.67
C HIS A 186 -6.76 23.48 -6.51
N GLY A 187 -7.88 23.76 -5.85
CA GLY A 187 -9.03 24.41 -6.50
C GLY A 187 -9.62 23.60 -7.66
N GLN A 188 -9.54 24.14 -8.89
CA GLN A 188 -10.15 23.51 -10.08
C GLN A 188 -9.20 22.60 -10.87
N GLN A 189 -8.00 22.33 -10.36
CA GLN A 189 -7.09 21.39 -11.02
C GLN A 189 -7.61 19.96 -10.87
N THR A 190 -7.39 19.14 -11.91
CA THR A 190 -7.75 17.71 -11.84
C THR A 190 -6.82 17.01 -10.85
N ILE A 191 -7.39 16.40 -9.82
CA ILE A 191 -6.65 15.50 -8.93
C ILE A 191 -6.89 14.08 -9.40
N ARG A 192 -5.81 13.37 -9.71
CA ARG A 192 -5.81 11.97 -10.11
C ARG A 192 -5.34 11.09 -8.99
N LEU A 193 -6.26 10.29 -8.45
CA LEU A 193 -5.95 9.25 -7.48
C LEU A 193 -5.57 7.96 -8.22
N ILE A 194 -4.36 7.45 -7.98
CA ILE A 194 -3.88 6.16 -8.47
C ILE A 194 -3.72 5.23 -7.30
N GLU A 195 -4.43 4.11 -7.34
CA GLU A 195 -4.64 3.21 -6.21
C GLU A 195 -4.67 1.76 -6.71
N ASP A 196 -4.23 0.82 -5.89
CA ASP A 196 -4.27 -0.61 -6.20
C ASP A 196 -5.43 -1.35 -5.52
N ARG A 197 -6.09 -0.73 -4.52
CA ARG A 197 -7.18 -1.36 -3.75
C ARG A 197 -8.56 -0.82 -4.16
N LEU A 198 -9.39 -1.70 -4.72
CA LEU A 198 -10.77 -1.35 -5.10
C LEU A 198 -11.61 -0.80 -3.93
N PRO A 199 -11.60 -1.38 -2.70
CA PRO A 199 -12.39 -0.83 -1.58
C PRO A 199 -12.07 0.63 -1.26
N THR A 200 -10.82 1.06 -1.43
CA THR A 200 -10.42 2.47 -1.26
C THR A 200 -11.12 3.36 -2.28
N LEU A 201 -11.09 2.97 -3.56
CA LEU A 201 -11.73 3.71 -4.65
C LEU A 201 -13.26 3.72 -4.50
N GLU A 202 -13.86 2.62 -4.06
CA GLU A 202 -15.30 2.55 -3.76
C GLU A 202 -15.71 3.52 -2.65
N GLY A 203 -14.87 3.66 -1.62
CA GLY A 203 -15.07 4.65 -0.57
C GLY A 203 -15.02 6.08 -1.10
N VAL A 204 -14.11 6.39 -2.02
CA VAL A 204 -14.02 7.69 -2.69
C VAL A 204 -15.23 7.92 -3.59
N LEU A 205 -15.62 6.92 -4.41
CA LEU A 205 -16.78 6.98 -5.30
C LEU A 205 -18.10 7.23 -4.54
N GLY A 206 -18.24 6.64 -3.34
CA GLY A 206 -19.40 6.83 -2.48
C GLY A 206 -19.49 8.21 -1.83
N ASN A 207 -18.43 9.00 -1.85
CA ASN A 207 -18.40 10.33 -1.24
C ASN A 207 -18.65 11.42 -2.28
N LYS A 208 -19.85 12.04 -2.24
CA LYS A 208 -20.25 13.11 -3.19
C LYS A 208 -19.29 14.30 -3.22
N GLN A 209 -18.60 14.60 -2.11
CA GLN A 209 -17.64 15.71 -2.05
C GLN A 209 -16.38 15.43 -2.85
N LEU A 210 -16.11 14.15 -3.17
CA LEU A 210 -14.96 13.68 -3.94
C LEU A 210 -15.30 13.37 -5.42
N SER A 211 -16.47 13.77 -5.89
CA SER A 211 -16.94 13.48 -7.27
C SER A 211 -16.05 14.09 -8.36
N ALA A 212 -15.19 15.06 -8.04
CA ALA A 212 -14.23 15.66 -8.96
C ALA A 212 -12.90 14.91 -9.07
N ILE A 213 -12.68 13.85 -8.24
CA ILE A 213 -11.46 13.06 -8.28
C ILE A 213 -11.48 12.12 -9.49
N ASP A 214 -10.43 12.19 -10.32
CA ASP A 214 -10.16 11.20 -11.38
C ASP A 214 -9.53 9.96 -10.75
N MET A 215 -10.29 8.87 -10.67
CA MET A 215 -9.89 7.64 -9.99
C MET A 215 -9.39 6.60 -10.98
N GLN A 216 -8.23 6.03 -10.70
CA GLN A 216 -7.65 4.96 -11.51
C GLN A 216 -7.18 3.80 -10.63
N LEU A 217 -7.62 2.59 -10.97
CA LEU A 217 -7.15 1.34 -10.38
C LEU A 217 -5.99 0.80 -11.24
N VAL A 218 -4.86 0.52 -10.63
CA VAL A 218 -3.75 -0.13 -11.34
C VAL A 218 -3.98 -1.64 -11.47
N ASP A 219 -3.51 -2.27 -12.55
CA ASP A 219 -3.65 -3.72 -12.74
C ASP A 219 -2.43 -4.53 -12.28
N TRP A 220 -1.31 -3.86 -11.98
CA TRP A 220 -0.06 -4.48 -11.52
C TRP A 220 0.08 -4.55 -9.99
N GLY A 221 -0.84 -3.93 -9.24
CA GLY A 221 -0.82 -3.88 -7.78
C GLY A 221 -1.53 -5.05 -7.09
N TYR A 222 -1.88 -4.85 -5.81
CA TYR A 222 -2.45 -5.89 -4.97
C TYR A 222 -3.98 -5.94 -5.09
N ASN A 223 -4.47 -6.36 -6.25
CA ASN A 223 -5.88 -6.58 -6.51
C ASN A 223 -6.11 -7.82 -7.37
N THR A 224 -7.32 -8.31 -7.35
CA THR A 224 -7.74 -9.49 -8.12
C THR A 224 -8.31 -9.10 -9.48
N GLU A 225 -8.40 -10.08 -10.40
CA GLU A 225 -9.12 -9.87 -11.66
C GLU A 225 -10.61 -9.50 -11.41
N GLN A 226 -11.21 -10.04 -10.34
CA GLN A 226 -12.58 -9.70 -9.97
C GLN A 226 -12.70 -8.24 -9.53
N ASP A 227 -11.71 -7.72 -8.78
CA ASP A 227 -11.67 -6.29 -8.41
C ASP A 227 -11.59 -5.40 -9.64
N ARG A 228 -10.73 -5.74 -10.60
CA ARG A 228 -10.62 -5.00 -11.87
C ARG A 228 -11.90 -5.03 -12.71
N LYS A 229 -12.59 -6.18 -12.76
CA LYS A 229 -13.91 -6.28 -13.40
C LYS A 229 -14.93 -5.42 -12.69
N SER A 230 -14.98 -5.45 -11.37
CA SER A 230 -15.90 -4.65 -10.55
C SER A 230 -15.61 -3.15 -10.68
N ALA A 231 -14.33 -2.74 -10.73
CA ALA A 231 -13.94 -1.34 -10.96
C ALA A 231 -14.49 -0.82 -12.29
N ARG A 232 -14.28 -1.57 -13.38
CA ARG A 232 -14.82 -1.20 -14.72
C ARG A 232 -16.34 -1.09 -14.73
N ALA A 233 -17.03 -2.02 -14.08
CA ALA A 233 -18.49 -1.99 -13.96
C ALA A 233 -19.02 -0.75 -13.20
N LYS A 234 -18.20 -0.17 -12.33
CA LYS A 234 -18.50 1.06 -11.56
C LYS A 234 -18.01 2.34 -12.25
N GLY A 235 -17.46 2.23 -13.46
CA GLY A 235 -16.93 3.39 -14.20
C GLY A 235 -15.54 3.85 -13.72
N ILE A 236 -14.86 3.07 -12.88
CA ILE A 236 -13.49 3.35 -12.45
C ILE A 236 -12.55 2.85 -13.56
N LYS A 237 -11.66 3.73 -14.02
CA LYS A 237 -10.67 3.38 -15.03
C LYS A 237 -9.64 2.39 -14.44
N VAL A 238 -9.38 1.29 -15.17
CA VAL A 238 -8.30 0.35 -14.84
C VAL A 238 -7.19 0.58 -15.84
N ILE A 239 -5.99 0.88 -15.33
CA ILE A 239 -4.80 1.19 -16.15
C ILE A 239 -3.72 0.11 -15.95
N GLY A 240 -2.98 -0.16 -17.03
CA GLY A 240 -1.77 -0.98 -16.99
C GLY A 240 -0.53 -0.15 -16.68
N LEU A 241 0.55 -0.82 -16.21
CA LEU A 241 1.81 -0.16 -15.90
C LEU A 241 2.35 0.65 -17.12
N SER A 242 2.32 0.07 -18.30
CA SER A 242 2.77 0.76 -19.53
C SER A 242 1.97 2.03 -19.85
N GLU A 243 0.68 2.10 -19.49
CA GLU A 243 -0.13 3.31 -19.64
C GLU A 243 0.23 4.37 -18.59
N PHE A 244 0.51 3.95 -17.35
CA PHE A 244 0.96 4.86 -16.30
C PHE A 244 2.29 5.53 -16.63
N LEU A 245 3.20 4.81 -17.27
CA LEU A 245 4.54 5.28 -17.61
C LEU A 245 4.59 6.27 -18.78
N GLN A 246 3.53 6.39 -19.56
CA GLN A 246 3.40 7.39 -20.65
C GLN A 246 3.07 8.78 -20.10
#